data_dcee5baa306915a41645d5898adb582e
#
_entry.id   dcee5baa306915a41645d5898adb582e
#
_cell.length_a   1.000
_cell.length_b   1.000
_cell.length_c   1.000
_cell.angle_alpha   90.00
_cell.angle_beta   90.00
_cell.angle_gamma   90.00
#
_symmetry.space_group_name_H-M   'P 1'
#
loop_
_entity.id
_entity.type
_entity.pdbx_description
1 polymer ?
#
loop_
_entity_poly.entity_id
_entity_poly.type
_entity_poly.pdbx_seq_one_letter_code
_entity_poly.pdbx_strand_id
1 'polypeptide(L)'
;ASPAVAAADCGCNVLVEKPLASSLEDCDAIIAAEKRNHVTVGTMVQRRFYRPCMRIHKAIEDGKLGRPVLGMVTMLGWRDEAYYNSDPWRGTWKGEGGGVLVNQAPHQLDLLLYMGEVDEVYGVWKNLNHPYIEVEDTAVAVVKFKSGAVGNIVVSNSQNPALYGRVHIFGENGAAAGVQTDGGAMFIAGMTSITEPPVND
;
A
#
# COMPACT_ATOMS: atom_id res chain seq x y z
N ALA A 1 11.59 -14.56 -4.52
CA ALA A 1 10.81 -15.79 -4.18
C ALA A 1 11.68 -16.91 -3.64
N SER A 2 12.81 -17.21 -4.28
CA SER A 2 13.61 -18.42 -3.98
C SER A 2 13.95 -18.64 -2.50
N PRO A 3 14.44 -17.67 -1.71
CA PRO A 3 14.71 -17.91 -0.28
C PRO A 3 13.44 -18.20 0.54
N ALA A 4 12.32 -17.52 0.24
CA ALA A 4 11.06 -17.73 0.95
C ALA A 4 10.48 -19.12 0.67
N VAL A 5 10.51 -19.56 -0.60
CA VAL A 5 10.09 -20.91 -1.01
C VAL A 5 10.96 -21.96 -0.32
N ALA A 6 12.30 -21.81 -0.34
CA ALA A 6 13.21 -22.77 0.30
C ALA A 6 12.95 -22.87 1.82
N ALA A 7 12.73 -21.76 2.50
CA ALA A 7 12.40 -21.76 3.93
C ALA A 7 11.07 -22.48 4.23
N ALA A 8 10.05 -22.21 3.41
CA ALA A 8 8.75 -22.87 3.52
C ALA A 8 8.89 -24.40 3.25
N ASP A 9 9.70 -24.80 2.25
CA ASP A 9 9.96 -26.22 1.95
C ASP A 9 10.73 -26.95 3.05
N CYS A 10 11.45 -26.21 3.91
CA CYS A 10 12.03 -26.72 5.14
C CYS A 10 11.04 -26.74 6.34
N GLY A 11 9.77 -26.42 6.15
CA GLY A 11 8.75 -26.42 7.20
C GLY A 11 8.80 -25.18 8.10
N CYS A 12 9.48 -24.11 7.68
CA CYS A 12 9.56 -22.87 8.45
C CYS A 12 8.39 -21.93 8.11
N ASN A 13 7.82 -21.26 9.13
CA ASN A 13 7.02 -20.07 8.89
C ASN A 13 7.92 -18.95 8.39
N VAL A 14 7.42 -18.15 7.45
CA VAL A 14 8.23 -17.15 6.73
C VAL A 14 7.60 -15.77 6.87
N LEU A 15 8.40 -14.77 7.20
CA LEU A 15 8.01 -13.36 7.15
C LEU A 15 8.88 -12.65 6.12
N VAL A 16 8.24 -12.09 5.10
CA VAL A 16 8.90 -11.43 3.97
C VAL A 16 8.68 -9.92 4.06
N GLU A 17 9.72 -9.13 3.82
CA GLU A 17 9.57 -7.70 3.62
C GLU A 17 8.71 -7.40 2.37
N LYS A 18 8.00 -6.27 2.41
CA LYS A 18 7.24 -5.80 1.26
C LYS A 18 8.16 -5.37 0.10
N PRO A 19 7.77 -5.61 -1.15
CA PRO A 19 6.64 -6.43 -1.59
C PRO A 19 6.91 -7.92 -1.36
N LEU A 20 5.86 -8.75 -1.38
CA LEU A 20 6.01 -10.20 -1.22
C LEU A 20 6.99 -10.80 -2.24
N ALA A 21 6.93 -10.32 -3.48
CA ALA A 21 7.90 -10.60 -4.54
C ALA A 21 7.83 -9.50 -5.61
N SER A 22 8.74 -9.53 -6.59
CA SER A 22 8.80 -8.59 -7.70
C SER A 22 7.97 -9.01 -8.93
N SER A 23 7.37 -10.20 -8.92
CA SER A 23 6.46 -10.69 -9.96
C SER A 23 5.29 -11.47 -9.37
N LEU A 24 4.20 -11.60 -10.12
CA LEU A 24 3.04 -12.42 -9.71
C LEU A 24 3.39 -13.90 -9.68
N GLU A 25 4.19 -14.37 -10.63
CA GLU A 25 4.66 -15.76 -10.69
C GLU A 25 5.45 -16.13 -9.42
N ASP A 26 6.28 -15.22 -8.94
CA ASP A 26 7.03 -15.40 -7.71
C ASP A 26 6.13 -15.36 -6.47
N CYS A 27 5.11 -14.50 -6.46
CA CYS A 27 4.10 -14.50 -5.40
C CYS A 27 3.34 -15.83 -5.37
N ASP A 28 2.91 -16.33 -6.52
CA ASP A 28 2.20 -17.61 -6.64
C ASP A 28 3.07 -18.78 -6.19
N ALA A 29 4.35 -18.77 -6.51
CA ALA A 29 5.30 -19.78 -6.05
C ALA A 29 5.43 -19.80 -4.52
N ILE A 30 5.47 -18.63 -3.88
CA ILE A 30 5.52 -18.51 -2.41
C ILE A 30 4.21 -19.03 -1.78
N ILE A 31 3.06 -18.62 -2.32
CA ILE A 31 1.73 -19.06 -1.85
C ILE A 31 1.55 -20.59 -2.04
N ALA A 32 2.05 -21.13 -3.15
CA ALA A 32 2.04 -22.56 -3.38
C ALA A 32 2.92 -23.32 -2.38
N ALA A 33 4.09 -22.78 -2.02
CA ALA A 33 4.96 -23.37 -1.02
C ALA A 33 4.33 -23.33 0.40
N GLU A 34 3.68 -22.22 0.77
CA GLU A 34 2.91 -22.10 2.01
C GLU A 34 1.88 -23.21 2.13
N LYS A 35 1.01 -23.36 1.11
CA LYS A 35 -0.06 -24.35 1.08
C LYS A 35 0.47 -25.78 1.12
N ARG A 36 1.49 -26.09 0.32
CA ARG A 36 2.09 -27.42 0.18
C ARG A 36 2.69 -27.91 1.50
N ASN A 37 3.31 -27.01 2.24
CA ASN A 37 4.05 -27.36 3.45
C ASN A 37 3.28 -27.05 4.75
N HIS A 38 2.04 -26.55 4.66
CA HIS A 38 1.20 -26.18 5.79
C HIS A 38 1.90 -25.22 6.78
N VAL A 39 2.71 -24.31 6.26
CA VAL A 39 3.35 -23.25 7.01
C VAL A 39 2.60 -21.93 6.82
N THR A 40 2.96 -20.90 7.60
CA THR A 40 2.39 -19.56 7.45
C THR A 40 3.42 -18.65 6.78
N VAL A 41 3.01 -17.96 5.73
CA VAL A 41 3.80 -16.91 5.09
C VAL A 41 3.10 -15.55 5.28
N GLY A 42 3.82 -14.61 5.88
CA GLY A 42 3.35 -13.23 6.06
C GLY A 42 4.19 -12.23 5.27
N THR A 43 3.56 -11.14 4.84
CA THR A 43 4.29 -9.98 4.31
C THR A 43 4.31 -8.87 5.36
N MET A 44 5.48 -8.28 5.59
CA MET A 44 5.63 -7.20 6.57
C MET A 44 5.09 -5.89 5.98
N VAL A 45 3.91 -5.50 6.44
CA VAL A 45 3.31 -4.19 6.16
C VAL A 45 3.21 -3.43 7.48
N GLN A 46 4.34 -2.95 7.98
CA GLN A 46 4.50 -2.45 9.34
C GLN A 46 3.55 -1.30 9.70
N ARG A 47 3.08 -0.52 8.72
CA ARG A 47 2.14 0.59 8.99
C ARG A 47 0.78 0.15 9.48
N ARG A 48 0.39 -1.11 9.30
CA ARG A 48 -0.81 -1.68 9.94
C ARG A 48 -0.76 -1.57 11.46
N PHE A 49 0.44 -1.56 12.05
CA PHE A 49 0.67 -1.49 13.50
C PHE A 49 0.85 -0.07 14.03
N TYR A 50 0.81 0.95 13.18
CA TYR A 50 0.80 2.34 13.62
C TYR A 50 -0.57 2.67 14.23
N ARG A 51 -0.58 3.39 15.36
CA ARG A 51 -1.81 3.72 16.09
C ARG A 51 -2.92 4.32 15.21
N PRO A 52 -2.65 5.32 14.34
CA PRO A 52 -3.68 5.86 13.47
C PRO A 52 -4.27 4.81 12.52
N CYS A 53 -3.44 3.91 11.97
CA CYS A 53 -3.89 2.85 11.06
C CYS A 53 -4.73 1.79 11.79
N MET A 54 -4.30 1.39 12.98
CA MET A 54 -5.07 0.47 13.85
C MET A 54 -6.44 1.05 14.20
N ARG A 55 -6.52 2.37 14.42
CA ARG A 55 -7.80 3.04 14.70
C ARG A 55 -8.74 3.06 13.49
N ILE A 56 -8.23 3.24 12.28
CA ILE A 56 -9.06 3.11 11.06
C ILE A 56 -9.64 1.70 10.98
N HIS A 57 -8.79 0.68 11.10
CA HIS A 57 -9.21 -0.70 11.05
C HIS A 57 -10.28 -0.99 12.10
N LYS A 58 -10.00 -0.64 13.36
CA LYS A 58 -10.95 -0.81 14.44
C LYS A 58 -12.27 -0.04 14.25
N ALA A 59 -12.22 1.16 13.71
CA ALA A 59 -13.43 1.95 13.44
C ALA A 59 -14.32 1.26 12.38
N ILE A 60 -13.72 0.60 11.40
CA ILE A 60 -14.44 -0.19 10.40
C ILE A 60 -15.02 -1.46 11.04
N GLU A 61 -14.21 -2.22 11.79
CA GLU A 61 -14.64 -3.44 12.49
C GLU A 61 -15.78 -3.18 13.49
N ASP A 62 -15.69 -2.08 14.24
CA ASP A 62 -16.71 -1.67 15.21
C ASP A 62 -17.99 -1.08 14.55
N GLY A 63 -18.02 -1.02 13.21
CA GLY A 63 -19.15 -0.48 12.44
C GLY A 63 -19.37 1.03 12.61
N LYS A 64 -18.39 1.79 13.11
CA LYS A 64 -18.51 3.22 13.39
C LYS A 64 -18.73 4.07 12.13
N LEU A 65 -18.32 3.57 10.97
CA LEU A 65 -18.54 4.20 9.66
C LEU A 65 -19.83 3.72 8.98
N GLY A 66 -20.49 2.68 9.51
CA GLY A 66 -21.41 1.89 8.72
C GLY A 66 -20.64 1.11 7.65
N ARG A 67 -21.28 0.83 6.52
CA ARG A 67 -20.61 0.20 5.39
C ARG A 67 -19.66 1.21 4.71
N PRO A 68 -18.37 0.89 4.47
CA PRO A 68 -17.50 1.74 3.66
C PRO A 68 -18.07 1.95 2.26
N VAL A 69 -18.06 3.19 1.77
CA VAL A 69 -18.61 3.56 0.46
C VAL A 69 -17.61 4.21 -0.48
N LEU A 70 -16.63 4.95 0.08
CA LEU A 70 -15.60 5.63 -0.71
C LEU A 70 -14.25 5.51 0.00
N GLY A 71 -13.21 5.15 -0.75
CA GLY A 71 -11.82 5.18 -0.31
C GLY A 71 -10.97 6.10 -1.16
N MET A 72 -10.04 6.81 -0.54
CA MET A 72 -9.12 7.71 -1.22
C MET A 72 -7.69 7.46 -0.79
N VAL A 73 -6.81 7.26 -1.76
CA VAL A 73 -5.37 7.18 -1.56
C VAL A 73 -4.68 8.27 -2.36
N THR A 74 -3.88 9.07 -1.68
CA THR A 74 -2.97 10.02 -2.33
C THR A 74 -1.59 9.88 -1.71
N MET A 75 -0.55 9.75 -2.54
CA MET A 75 0.84 9.75 -2.09
C MET A 75 1.67 10.55 -3.10
N LEU A 76 2.08 11.75 -2.69
CA LEU A 76 2.82 12.69 -3.52
C LEU A 76 4.20 12.93 -2.88
N GLY A 77 5.14 12.11 -3.28
CA GLY A 77 6.49 12.11 -2.77
C GLY A 77 7.52 12.56 -3.80
N TRP A 78 8.76 12.66 -3.35
CA TRP A 78 9.91 12.91 -4.20
C TRP A 78 10.95 11.81 -4.02
N ARG A 79 11.50 11.36 -5.13
CA ARG A 79 12.71 10.52 -5.17
C ARG A 79 13.62 11.08 -6.24
N ASP A 80 14.84 11.41 -5.86
CA ASP A 80 15.83 11.97 -6.76
C ASP A 80 16.67 10.87 -7.43
N GLU A 81 17.56 11.27 -8.31
CA GLU A 81 18.46 10.36 -8.99
C GLU A 81 19.41 9.65 -8.01
N ALA A 82 19.82 10.31 -6.93
CA ALA A 82 20.69 9.71 -5.91
C ALA A 82 19.98 8.53 -5.20
N TYR A 83 18.67 8.66 -4.94
CA TYR A 83 17.86 7.55 -4.40
C TYR A 83 17.84 6.35 -5.35
N TYR A 84 17.61 6.56 -6.63
CA TYR A 84 17.56 5.47 -7.60
C TYR A 84 18.93 4.84 -7.88
N ASN A 85 20.00 5.62 -7.77
CA ASN A 85 21.37 5.14 -7.93
C ASN A 85 21.95 4.47 -6.65
N SER A 86 21.21 4.48 -5.53
CA SER A 86 21.71 3.88 -4.28
C SER A 86 21.86 2.37 -4.33
N ASP A 87 21.09 1.71 -5.19
CA ASP A 87 21.11 0.25 -5.38
C ASP A 87 20.78 -0.12 -6.83
N PRO A 88 21.44 -1.15 -7.41
CA PRO A 88 21.27 -1.52 -8.82
C PRO A 88 19.87 -2.06 -9.18
N TRP A 89 19.08 -2.48 -8.19
CA TRP A 89 17.74 -3.03 -8.45
C TRP A 89 16.67 -1.94 -8.57
N ARG A 90 16.94 -0.74 -8.03
CA ARG A 90 15.98 0.36 -8.03
C ARG A 90 15.70 0.87 -9.44
N GLY A 91 14.46 1.25 -9.66
CA GLY A 91 14.03 1.84 -10.92
C GLY A 91 13.98 0.89 -12.11
N THR A 92 14.18 -0.42 -11.90
CA THR A 92 14.17 -1.43 -12.98
C THR A 92 13.02 -2.41 -12.84
N TRP A 93 12.38 -2.79 -13.94
CA TRP A 93 11.32 -3.81 -13.92
C TRP A 93 11.81 -5.14 -13.34
N LYS A 94 13.01 -5.56 -13.72
CA LYS A 94 13.59 -6.83 -13.28
C LYS A 94 13.88 -6.87 -11.77
N GLY A 95 14.37 -5.77 -11.22
CA GLY A 95 14.82 -5.73 -9.82
C GLY A 95 13.71 -5.33 -8.85
N GLU A 96 12.93 -4.31 -9.20
CA GLU A 96 11.91 -3.72 -8.34
C GLU A 96 10.50 -4.27 -8.60
N GLY A 97 10.22 -4.72 -9.83
CA GLY A 97 8.91 -5.26 -10.23
C GLY A 97 7.85 -4.20 -10.53
N GLY A 98 8.18 -2.94 -10.39
CA GLY A 98 7.36 -1.75 -10.59
C GLY A 98 7.95 -0.56 -9.86
N GLY A 99 7.37 0.61 -10.03
CA GLY A 99 7.88 1.85 -9.45
C GLY A 99 7.10 2.30 -8.22
N VAL A 100 6.48 3.48 -8.32
CA VAL A 100 5.78 4.11 -7.21
C VAL A 100 4.67 3.24 -6.62
N LEU A 101 3.95 2.47 -7.44
CA LEU A 101 2.89 1.57 -6.99
C LEU A 101 3.42 0.41 -6.15
N VAL A 102 4.56 -0.16 -6.53
CA VAL A 102 5.12 -1.37 -5.90
C VAL A 102 6.03 -1.05 -4.72
N ASN A 103 6.75 0.06 -4.76
CA ASN A 103 7.74 0.35 -3.74
C ASN A 103 7.30 1.41 -2.71
N GLN A 104 6.74 2.54 -3.12
CA GLN A 104 6.42 3.63 -2.20
C GLN A 104 4.98 3.61 -1.69
N ALA A 105 4.02 3.31 -2.58
CA ALA A 105 2.59 3.33 -2.27
C ALA A 105 2.02 2.07 -1.56
N PRO A 106 2.68 0.90 -1.46
CA PRO A 106 2.06 -0.31 -0.88
C PRO A 106 1.45 -0.09 0.50
N HIS A 107 2.05 0.74 1.32
CA HIS A 107 1.53 1.02 2.66
C HIS A 107 0.17 1.74 2.65
N GLN A 108 -0.04 2.66 1.70
CA GLN A 108 -1.31 3.34 1.55
C GLN A 108 -2.33 2.46 0.84
N LEU A 109 -1.90 1.69 -0.16
CA LEU A 109 -2.74 0.74 -0.86
C LEU A 109 -3.25 -0.35 0.08
N ASP A 110 -2.39 -0.86 0.95
CA ASP A 110 -2.73 -1.85 1.95
C ASP A 110 -3.84 -1.37 2.91
N LEU A 111 -3.80 -0.09 3.33
CA LEU A 111 -4.84 0.48 4.18
C LEU A 111 -6.17 0.67 3.43
N LEU A 112 -6.12 0.92 2.11
CA LEU A 112 -7.33 0.98 1.30
C LEU A 112 -8.06 -0.37 1.27
N LEU A 113 -7.33 -1.48 1.33
CA LEU A 113 -7.89 -2.83 1.35
C LEU A 113 -8.68 -3.16 2.63
N TYR A 114 -8.65 -2.31 3.66
CA TYR A 114 -9.58 -2.42 4.79
C TYR A 114 -11.05 -2.24 4.39
N MET A 115 -11.31 -1.70 3.21
CA MET A 115 -12.66 -1.60 2.64
C MET A 115 -13.21 -2.93 2.11
N GLY A 116 -12.38 -3.97 2.01
CA GLY A 116 -12.77 -5.30 1.52
C GLY A 116 -12.10 -5.70 0.21
N GLU A 117 -12.65 -6.72 -0.42
CA GLU A 117 -12.11 -7.28 -1.65
C GLU A 117 -12.35 -6.38 -2.86
N VAL A 118 -11.32 -6.21 -3.67
CA VAL A 118 -11.37 -5.49 -4.95
C VAL A 118 -12.05 -6.36 -6.01
N ASP A 119 -12.92 -5.76 -6.80
CA ASP A 119 -13.62 -6.37 -7.93
C ASP A 119 -12.97 -5.96 -9.26
N GLU A 120 -12.82 -4.65 -9.46
CA GLU A 120 -12.29 -4.08 -10.70
C GLU A 120 -11.32 -2.94 -10.41
N VAL A 121 -10.30 -2.80 -11.26
CA VAL A 121 -9.37 -1.67 -11.27
C VAL A 121 -9.22 -1.15 -12.69
N TYR A 122 -9.33 0.15 -12.84
CA TYR A 122 -8.93 0.86 -14.05
C TYR A 122 -7.90 1.91 -13.71
N GLY A 123 -6.76 1.89 -14.38
CA GLY A 123 -5.67 2.82 -14.08
C GLY A 123 -4.76 3.10 -15.26
N VAL A 124 -4.05 4.20 -15.10
CA VAL A 124 -2.96 4.61 -16.00
C VAL A 124 -1.73 4.89 -15.17
N TRP A 125 -0.58 4.47 -15.68
CA TRP A 125 0.71 4.70 -15.05
C TRP A 125 1.76 5.01 -16.10
N LYS A 126 2.74 5.81 -15.74
CA LYS A 126 3.81 6.19 -16.65
C LYS A 126 5.03 6.70 -15.89
N ASN A 127 6.20 6.57 -16.50
CA ASN A 127 7.36 7.39 -16.14
C ASN A 127 7.22 8.74 -16.85
N LEU A 128 7.07 9.81 -16.08
CA LEU A 128 6.85 11.15 -16.62
C LEU A 128 8.03 12.09 -16.35
N ASN A 129 8.79 11.87 -15.28
CA ASN A 129 9.76 12.83 -14.80
C ASN A 129 11.12 12.25 -14.39
N HIS A 130 11.32 10.93 -14.47
CA HIS A 130 12.55 10.26 -14.08
C HIS A 130 13.17 9.50 -15.26
N PRO A 131 13.85 10.19 -16.20
CA PRO A 131 14.34 9.57 -17.44
C PRO A 131 15.41 8.50 -17.22
N TYR A 132 15.93 8.39 -16.00
CA TYR A 132 16.97 7.44 -15.58
C TYR A 132 16.41 6.15 -14.99
N ILE A 133 15.09 5.94 -14.96
CA ILE A 133 14.45 4.70 -14.49
C ILE A 133 13.55 4.11 -15.57
N GLU A 134 13.28 2.81 -15.47
CA GLU A 134 12.43 2.06 -16.40
C GLU A 134 10.96 2.02 -15.94
N VAL A 135 10.75 2.00 -14.62
CA VAL A 135 9.44 1.81 -13.97
C VAL A 135 8.65 3.11 -13.88
N GLU A 136 7.38 3.01 -13.52
CA GLU A 136 6.52 4.19 -13.39
C GLU A 136 6.87 5.02 -12.15
N ASP A 137 6.83 6.33 -12.32
CA ASP A 137 6.95 7.31 -11.24
C ASP A 137 5.61 7.95 -10.86
N THR A 138 4.58 7.75 -11.66
CA THR A 138 3.26 8.34 -11.47
C THR A 138 2.18 7.36 -11.90
N ALA A 139 1.14 7.22 -11.08
CA ALA A 139 -0.03 6.41 -11.39
C ALA A 139 -1.32 7.02 -10.83
N VAL A 140 -2.41 6.84 -11.59
CA VAL A 140 -3.77 7.20 -11.19
C VAL A 140 -4.69 6.02 -11.49
N ALA A 141 -5.51 5.63 -10.52
CA ALA A 141 -6.46 4.54 -10.71
C ALA A 141 -7.79 4.78 -10.00
N VAL A 142 -8.83 4.12 -10.51
CA VAL A 142 -10.13 3.94 -9.87
C VAL A 142 -10.26 2.48 -9.49
N VAL A 143 -10.84 2.22 -8.32
CA VAL A 143 -11.04 0.88 -7.77
C VAL A 143 -12.52 0.68 -7.45
N LYS A 144 -13.07 -0.46 -7.83
CA LYS A 144 -14.40 -0.91 -7.43
C LYS A 144 -14.23 -2.12 -6.51
N PHE A 145 -14.93 -2.11 -5.40
CA PHE A 145 -14.94 -3.22 -4.44
C PHE A 145 -16.16 -4.12 -4.64
N LYS A 146 -16.06 -5.39 -4.28
CA LYS A 146 -17.19 -6.33 -4.34
C LYS A 146 -18.40 -5.89 -3.53
N SER A 147 -18.20 -5.07 -2.50
CA SER A 147 -19.27 -4.44 -1.72
C SER A 147 -20.06 -3.37 -2.47
N GLY A 148 -19.60 -2.95 -3.67
CA GLY A 148 -20.11 -1.82 -4.44
C GLY A 148 -19.47 -0.48 -4.04
N ALA A 149 -18.61 -0.44 -3.03
CA ALA A 149 -17.81 0.75 -2.72
C ALA A 149 -16.85 1.08 -3.86
N VAL A 150 -16.43 2.34 -3.93
CA VAL A 150 -15.47 2.82 -4.93
C VAL A 150 -14.28 3.50 -4.26
N GLY A 151 -13.17 3.56 -4.97
CA GLY A 151 -11.98 4.27 -4.47
C GLY A 151 -11.17 4.89 -5.59
N ASN A 152 -10.30 5.82 -5.22
CA ASN A 152 -9.30 6.37 -6.11
C ASN A 152 -7.89 6.23 -5.54
N ILE A 153 -6.92 6.17 -6.44
CA ILE A 153 -5.50 6.10 -6.12
C ILE A 153 -4.80 7.15 -6.98
N VAL A 154 -4.06 8.05 -6.34
CA VAL A 154 -3.21 9.04 -7.00
C VAL A 154 -1.84 9.01 -6.32
N VAL A 155 -0.84 8.50 -7.02
CA VAL A 155 0.50 8.33 -6.45
C VAL A 155 1.57 8.83 -7.42
N SER A 156 2.57 9.53 -6.87
CA SER A 156 3.69 10.04 -7.66
C SER A 156 4.94 10.21 -6.80
N ASN A 157 6.11 9.94 -7.40
CA ASN A 157 7.43 10.24 -6.87
C ASN A 157 8.01 11.56 -7.43
N SER A 158 7.21 12.31 -8.17
CA SER A 158 7.66 13.49 -8.95
C SER A 158 7.32 14.82 -8.30
N GLN A 159 6.92 14.84 -7.03
CA GLN A 159 6.57 16.06 -6.30
C GLN A 159 7.73 16.54 -5.45
N ASN A 160 8.37 17.65 -5.84
CA ASN A 160 9.46 18.29 -5.09
C ASN A 160 9.08 19.73 -4.71
N PRO A 161 9.02 20.09 -3.42
CA PRO A 161 9.15 19.18 -2.27
C PRO A 161 8.02 18.15 -2.20
N ALA A 162 8.31 17.02 -1.55
CA ALA A 162 7.28 16.03 -1.25
C ALA A 162 6.16 16.65 -0.40
N LEU A 163 4.91 16.36 -0.72
CA LEU A 163 3.77 17.01 -0.07
C LEU A 163 3.22 16.15 1.07
N TYR A 164 2.55 15.05 0.74
CA TYR A 164 1.91 14.19 1.74
C TYR A 164 1.55 12.81 1.19
N GLY A 165 1.26 11.89 2.12
CA GLY A 165 0.52 10.68 1.85
C GLY A 165 -0.78 10.67 2.67
N ARG A 166 -1.90 10.29 2.07
CA ARG A 166 -3.21 10.23 2.71
C ARG A 166 -3.94 8.96 2.35
N VAL A 167 -4.63 8.42 3.34
CA VAL A 167 -5.67 7.41 3.14
C VAL A 167 -6.91 7.85 3.91
N HIS A 168 -8.05 7.97 3.22
CA HIS A 168 -9.33 8.28 3.84
C HIS A 168 -10.37 7.24 3.42
N ILE A 169 -11.17 6.80 4.38
CA ILE A 169 -12.28 5.87 4.16
C ILE A 169 -13.55 6.52 4.72
N PHE A 170 -14.56 6.62 3.88
CA PHE A 170 -15.85 7.23 4.16
C PHE A 170 -16.92 6.17 4.24
N GLY A 171 -17.78 6.27 5.22
CA GLY A 171 -18.89 5.36 5.46
C GLY A 171 -20.26 5.91 5.04
N GLU A 172 -21.21 5.02 4.88
CA GLU A 172 -22.59 5.36 4.47
C GLU A 172 -23.35 6.21 5.48
N ASN A 173 -22.92 6.24 6.74
CA ASN A 173 -23.50 7.07 7.78
C ASN A 173 -22.92 8.49 7.83
N GLY A 174 -22.06 8.87 6.88
CA GLY A 174 -21.40 10.16 6.81
C GLY A 174 -20.13 10.29 7.65
N ALA A 175 -19.76 9.26 8.41
CA ALA A 175 -18.50 9.25 9.16
C ALA A 175 -17.31 8.95 8.23
N ALA A 176 -16.13 9.43 8.62
CA ALA A 176 -14.89 9.18 7.91
C ALA A 176 -13.75 8.88 8.90
N ALA A 177 -12.82 8.04 8.47
CA ALA A 177 -11.58 7.80 9.18
C ALA A 177 -10.40 7.88 8.20
N GLY A 178 -9.26 8.43 8.64
CA GLY A 178 -8.12 8.57 7.75
C GLY A 178 -6.82 8.85 8.49
N VAL A 179 -5.73 8.67 7.76
CA VAL A 179 -4.38 9.02 8.20
C VAL A 179 -3.68 9.88 7.16
N GLN A 180 -2.77 10.70 7.62
CA GLN A 180 -1.94 11.53 6.76
C GLN A 180 -0.48 11.43 7.20
N THR A 181 0.42 11.44 6.21
CA THR A 181 1.86 11.66 6.41
C THR A 181 2.21 13.08 5.98
N ASP A 182 3.32 13.61 6.47
CA ASP A 182 3.98 14.74 5.84
C ASP A 182 4.76 14.31 4.59
N GLY A 183 5.53 15.20 3.99
CA GLY A 183 6.39 14.89 2.85
C GLY A 183 7.48 13.85 3.13
N GLY A 184 7.72 13.50 4.39
CA GLY A 184 8.52 12.36 4.79
C GLY A 184 7.78 11.02 4.61
N ALA A 185 8.09 10.05 5.40
CA ALA A 185 7.49 8.73 5.30
C ALA A 185 6.61 8.36 6.50
N MET A 186 6.50 9.24 7.49
CA MET A 186 5.82 8.96 8.75
C MET A 186 4.42 9.54 8.79
N PHE A 187 3.49 8.84 9.42
CA PHE A 187 2.18 9.38 9.74
C PHE A 187 2.31 10.37 10.89
N ILE A 188 1.87 11.61 10.66
CA ILE A 188 1.91 12.68 11.66
C ILE A 188 0.60 12.84 12.43
N ALA A 189 -0.51 12.40 11.87
CA ALA A 189 -1.82 12.47 12.51
C ALA A 189 -2.78 11.42 11.97
N GLY A 190 -3.60 10.88 12.85
CA GLY A 190 -4.84 10.18 12.51
C GLY A 190 -5.99 11.16 12.62
N MET A 191 -6.84 11.22 11.60
CA MET A 191 -8.03 12.05 11.57
C MET A 191 -9.28 11.18 11.45
N THR A 192 -10.32 11.54 12.19
CA THR A 192 -11.60 10.85 12.13
C THR A 192 -12.72 11.83 12.40
N SER A 193 -13.83 11.69 11.69
CA SER A 193 -15.08 12.40 11.98
C SER A 193 -15.93 11.69 13.04
N ILE A 194 -15.53 10.52 13.49
CA ILE A 194 -16.12 9.89 14.67
C ILE A 194 -15.58 10.63 15.89
N THR A 195 -16.41 10.76 16.93
CA THR A 195 -16.15 11.54 18.17
C THR A 195 -14.99 10.98 19.00
N GLU A 196 -13.81 10.94 18.42
CA GLU A 196 -12.57 10.56 19.06
C GLU A 196 -11.51 11.62 18.77
N PRO A 197 -10.66 11.97 19.73
CA PRO A 197 -9.64 12.98 19.50
C PRO A 197 -8.65 12.51 18.42
N PRO A 198 -8.03 13.44 17.69
CA PRO A 198 -6.92 13.13 16.79
C PRO A 198 -5.82 12.36 17.53
N VAL A 199 -5.21 11.40 16.84
CA VAL A 199 -4.06 10.67 17.37
C VAL A 199 -2.82 11.17 16.64
N ASN A 200 -1.90 11.72 17.40
CA ASN A 200 -0.56 12.04 16.93
C ASN A 200 0.37 10.87 17.33
N ASP A 201 1.23 10.47 16.43
CA ASP A 201 2.30 9.51 16.70
C ASP A 201 3.53 10.23 17.26
#